data_ebbd34a5fa185c4f006a27cf43326e86
#
_entry.id   ebbd34a5fa185c4f006a27cf43326e86
#
_cell.length_a   1.000
_cell.length_b   1.000
_cell.length_c   1.000
_cell.angle_alpha   90.00
_cell.angle_beta   90.00
_cell.angle_gamma   90.00
#
_symmetry.space_group_name_H-M   'P 1'
#
loop_
_entity.id
_entity.type
_entity.pdbx_description
1 polymer ?
#
loop_
_entity_poly.entity_id
_entity_poly.type
_entity_poly.pdbx_seq_one_letter_code
_entity_poly.pdbx_strand_id
1 'polypeptide(L)'
;MTVVQLSIRLLLFILAGFAARKVKAMPDGFDKMLSRFVMAVPLPCMIISSFRMEYSLDQLLTAPLLIALAVGSMAVMFLLVFAATGWMKDKDLRKTVRFSLLFTNFTFVGFAVVKEVCGETGFFSYVLFTLPIRIMFYGGAAVMLGKAGTRMDVKETVKKFLCAPVIAVFIGLALYAFRIPLPAVVSTTLETIGNMASPLGLMLCGAIIADADLRSAVKHPSVLLVTACRLLVIPALAVLLFRLAGVKPEIIRSTMYYFAMPVASLTPTFLLRYDPEAAEARTVAGYIVVASTLFCVLTIPLWTIVLDKLFT
;
A
#
# COMPACT_ATOMS: atom_id res chain seq x y z
N MET A 1 -5.39 -3.37 -21.99
CA MET A 1 -6.65 -3.08 -21.25
C MET A 1 -6.78 -1.58 -21.14
N THR A 2 -7.95 -0.99 -21.42
CA THR A 2 -8.11 0.46 -21.25
C THR A 2 -8.17 0.82 -19.76
N VAL A 3 -7.82 2.09 -19.42
CA VAL A 3 -7.89 2.60 -18.02
C VAL A 3 -9.29 2.42 -17.44
N VAL A 4 -10.33 2.59 -18.26
CA VAL A 4 -11.73 2.39 -17.87
C VAL A 4 -12.01 0.92 -17.51
N GLN A 5 -11.55 -0.02 -18.33
CA GLN A 5 -11.72 -1.46 -18.03
C GLN A 5 -11.01 -1.87 -16.74
N LEU A 6 -9.80 -1.34 -16.50
CA LEU A 6 -9.08 -1.54 -15.24
C LEU A 6 -9.92 -1.06 -14.05
N SER A 7 -10.43 0.18 -14.13
CA SER A 7 -11.23 0.78 -13.05
C SER A 7 -12.46 -0.05 -12.73
N ILE A 8 -13.18 -0.49 -13.76
CA ILE A 8 -14.35 -1.33 -13.61
C ILE A 8 -13.97 -2.66 -12.95
N ARG A 9 -12.86 -3.28 -13.35
CA ARG A 9 -12.39 -4.54 -12.78
C ARG A 9 -12.05 -4.41 -11.30
N LEU A 10 -11.31 -3.35 -10.92
CA LEU A 10 -10.98 -3.07 -9.52
C LEU A 10 -12.26 -2.85 -8.69
N LEU A 11 -13.20 -2.07 -9.23
CA LEU A 11 -14.48 -1.81 -8.58
C LEU A 11 -15.30 -3.10 -8.39
N LEU A 12 -15.36 -3.97 -9.41
CA LEU A 12 -16.09 -5.23 -9.33
C LEU A 12 -15.53 -6.16 -8.24
N PHE A 13 -14.21 -6.24 -8.08
CA PHE A 13 -13.62 -7.02 -6.98
C PHE A 13 -13.98 -6.43 -5.61
N ILE A 14 -13.94 -5.10 -5.45
CA ILE A 14 -14.35 -4.43 -4.21
C ILE A 14 -15.83 -4.68 -3.94
N LEU A 15 -16.71 -4.54 -4.95
CA LEU A 15 -18.14 -4.81 -4.82
C LEU A 15 -18.44 -6.27 -4.49
N ALA A 16 -17.70 -7.23 -5.08
CA ALA A 16 -17.84 -8.64 -4.74
C ALA A 16 -17.52 -8.91 -3.27
N GLY A 17 -16.45 -8.31 -2.74
CA GLY A 17 -16.09 -8.40 -1.33
C GLY A 17 -17.13 -7.75 -0.42
N PHE A 18 -17.63 -6.57 -0.81
CA PHE A 18 -18.72 -5.86 -0.13
C PHE A 18 -19.99 -6.70 -0.07
N ALA A 19 -20.43 -7.25 -1.21
CA ALA A 19 -21.62 -8.10 -1.30
C ALA A 19 -21.45 -9.37 -0.46
N ALA A 20 -20.32 -10.08 -0.57
CA ALA A 20 -20.02 -11.28 0.19
C ALA A 20 -20.09 -11.03 1.71
N ARG A 21 -19.66 -9.86 2.19
CA ARG A 21 -19.79 -9.46 3.60
C ARG A 21 -21.24 -9.19 3.98
N LYS A 22 -21.99 -8.47 3.14
CA LYS A 22 -23.42 -8.13 3.39
C LYS A 22 -24.32 -9.36 3.41
N VAL A 23 -24.07 -10.34 2.55
CA VAL A 23 -24.81 -11.62 2.55
C VAL A 23 -24.27 -12.63 3.58
N LYS A 24 -23.34 -12.23 4.44
CA LYS A 24 -22.72 -13.06 5.49
C LYS A 24 -21.93 -14.28 4.98
N ALA A 25 -21.58 -14.32 3.69
CA ALA A 25 -20.64 -15.30 3.16
C ALA A 25 -19.22 -15.13 3.74
N MET A 26 -18.91 -13.90 4.22
CA MET A 26 -17.74 -13.59 5.01
C MET A 26 -18.18 -13.29 6.45
N PRO A 27 -18.11 -14.25 7.40
CA PRO A 27 -18.50 -14.05 8.80
C PRO A 27 -17.52 -13.13 9.53
N ASP A 28 -17.85 -12.76 10.77
CA ASP A 28 -17.01 -11.89 11.61
C ASP A 28 -15.63 -12.51 11.83
N GLY A 29 -14.59 -11.68 11.66
CA GLY A 29 -13.20 -12.10 11.77
C GLY A 29 -12.62 -12.78 10.52
N PHE A 30 -13.43 -13.08 9.49
CA PHE A 30 -12.95 -13.65 8.24
C PHE A 30 -11.97 -12.72 7.51
N ASP A 31 -12.18 -11.41 7.61
CA ASP A 31 -11.29 -10.37 7.10
C ASP A 31 -9.85 -10.54 7.61
N LYS A 32 -9.69 -10.83 8.91
CA LYS A 32 -8.38 -11.08 9.53
C LYS A 32 -7.75 -12.38 9.04
N MET A 33 -8.57 -13.44 8.90
CA MET A 33 -8.10 -14.73 8.38
C MET A 33 -7.69 -14.61 6.91
N LEU A 34 -8.52 -13.98 6.08
CA LEU A 34 -8.23 -13.75 4.65
C LEU A 34 -6.97 -12.90 4.48
N SER A 35 -6.84 -11.82 5.25
CA SER A 35 -5.62 -10.98 5.23
C SER A 35 -4.36 -11.78 5.55
N ARG A 36 -4.41 -12.63 6.59
CA ARG A 36 -3.27 -13.50 6.95
C ARG A 36 -2.95 -14.50 5.85
N PHE A 37 -3.97 -15.14 5.27
CA PHE A 37 -3.80 -16.10 4.18
C PHE A 37 -3.17 -15.44 2.96
N VAL A 38 -3.71 -14.30 2.51
CA VAL A 38 -3.18 -13.56 1.35
C VAL A 38 -1.72 -13.15 1.58
N MET A 39 -1.40 -12.66 2.78
CA MET A 39 -0.03 -12.29 3.15
C MET A 39 0.93 -13.48 3.23
N ALA A 40 0.44 -14.66 3.60
CA ALA A 40 1.30 -15.83 3.83
C ALA A 40 1.54 -16.67 2.57
N VAL A 41 0.59 -16.69 1.62
CA VAL A 41 0.64 -17.60 0.46
C VAL A 41 0.54 -16.87 -0.88
N PRO A 42 -0.58 -16.24 -1.28
CA PRO A 42 -0.67 -15.61 -2.61
C PRO A 42 0.34 -14.49 -2.85
N LEU A 43 0.53 -13.59 -1.88
CA LEU A 43 1.47 -12.47 -2.05
C LEU A 43 2.93 -12.91 -2.23
N PRO A 44 3.49 -13.81 -1.41
CA PRO A 44 4.82 -14.36 -1.67
C PRO A 44 4.96 -14.99 -3.06
N CYS A 45 3.98 -15.78 -3.48
CA CYS A 45 3.98 -16.39 -4.80
C CYS A 45 3.96 -15.33 -5.92
N MET A 46 3.12 -14.31 -5.79
CA MET A 46 3.07 -13.20 -6.73
C MET A 46 4.40 -12.45 -6.82
N ILE A 47 5.03 -12.20 -5.68
CA ILE A 47 6.33 -11.52 -5.62
C ILE A 47 7.41 -12.36 -6.31
N ILE A 48 7.55 -13.65 -5.95
CA ILE A 48 8.55 -14.52 -6.58
C ILE A 48 8.33 -14.62 -8.09
N SER A 49 7.08 -14.73 -8.53
CA SER A 49 6.74 -14.77 -9.96
C SER A 49 7.15 -13.50 -10.70
N SER A 50 7.09 -12.33 -10.07
CA SER A 50 7.46 -11.05 -10.70
C SER A 50 8.96 -10.92 -10.98
N PHE A 51 9.80 -11.67 -10.25
CA PHE A 51 11.25 -11.71 -10.50
C PHE A 51 11.66 -12.67 -11.62
N ARG A 52 10.71 -13.32 -12.29
CA ARG A 52 10.95 -14.25 -13.42
C ARG A 52 10.99 -13.57 -14.79
N MET A 53 11.01 -12.25 -14.83
CA MET A 53 11.21 -11.51 -16.06
C MET A 53 12.58 -11.79 -16.69
N GLU A 54 12.77 -11.42 -17.94
CA GLU A 54 14.07 -11.49 -18.59
C GLU A 54 15.13 -10.72 -17.79
N TYR A 55 16.29 -11.35 -17.61
CA TYR A 55 17.38 -10.74 -16.86
C TYR A 55 17.89 -9.48 -17.56
N SER A 56 17.91 -8.39 -16.84
CA SER A 56 18.52 -7.13 -17.25
C SER A 56 19.43 -6.61 -16.14
N LEU A 57 20.71 -6.40 -16.49
CA LEU A 57 21.67 -5.83 -15.55
C LEU A 57 21.25 -4.40 -15.13
N ASP A 58 20.70 -3.63 -16.05
CA ASP A 58 20.21 -2.28 -15.78
C ASP A 58 19.09 -2.27 -14.74
N GLN A 59 18.17 -3.25 -14.79
CA GLN A 59 17.13 -3.39 -13.78
C GLN A 59 17.70 -3.75 -12.42
N LEU A 60 18.70 -4.64 -12.36
CA LEU A 60 19.35 -4.99 -11.10
C LEU A 60 20.10 -3.78 -10.52
N LEU A 61 20.79 -3.01 -11.35
CA LEU A 61 21.49 -1.81 -10.93
C LEU A 61 20.57 -0.64 -10.53
N THR A 62 19.29 -0.68 -10.92
CA THR A 62 18.29 0.30 -10.44
C THR A 62 17.80 0.02 -9.03
N ALA A 63 18.00 -1.18 -8.47
CA ALA A 63 17.52 -1.54 -7.15
C ALA A 63 18.03 -0.61 -6.02
N PRO A 64 19.34 -0.26 -5.93
CA PRO A 64 19.81 0.69 -4.93
C PRO A 64 19.19 2.09 -5.10
N LEU A 65 18.97 2.54 -6.35
CA LEU A 65 18.31 3.81 -6.64
C LEU A 65 16.85 3.82 -6.15
N LEU A 66 16.10 2.75 -6.38
CA LEU A 66 14.72 2.60 -5.91
C LEU A 66 14.64 2.66 -4.38
N ILE A 67 15.58 2.01 -3.69
CA ILE A 67 15.68 2.05 -2.23
C ILE A 67 16.01 3.47 -1.75
N ALA A 68 16.98 4.13 -2.37
CA ALA A 68 17.35 5.52 -2.05
C ALA A 68 16.20 6.50 -2.29
N LEU A 69 15.49 6.37 -3.42
CA LEU A 69 14.29 7.18 -3.72
C LEU A 69 13.18 6.96 -2.70
N ALA A 70 12.97 5.71 -2.25
CA ALA A 70 11.98 5.41 -1.21
C ALA A 70 12.35 6.10 0.11
N VAL A 71 13.57 5.96 0.57
CA VAL A 71 14.04 6.59 1.83
C VAL A 71 13.99 8.11 1.71
N GLY A 72 14.52 8.68 0.62
CA GLY A 72 14.55 10.13 0.39
C GLY A 72 13.14 10.72 0.27
N SER A 73 12.26 10.10 -0.51
CA SER A 73 10.87 10.57 -0.64
C SER A 73 10.09 10.47 0.66
N MET A 74 10.29 9.41 1.45
CA MET A 74 9.67 9.30 2.76
C MET A 74 10.20 10.35 3.74
N ALA A 75 11.51 10.64 3.73
CA ALA A 75 12.07 11.71 4.57
C ALA A 75 11.45 13.07 4.24
N VAL A 76 11.33 13.42 2.95
CA VAL A 76 10.66 14.65 2.51
C VAL A 76 9.19 14.65 2.93
N MET A 77 8.44 13.54 2.74
CA MET A 77 7.05 13.43 3.16
C MET A 77 6.89 13.55 4.68
N PHE A 78 7.80 12.97 5.47
CA PHE A 78 7.82 13.18 6.92
C PHE A 78 7.92 14.66 7.26
N LEU A 79 8.89 15.38 6.70
CA LEU A 79 9.06 16.82 6.94
C LEU A 79 7.80 17.61 6.58
N LEU A 80 7.24 17.38 5.38
CA LEU A 80 6.05 18.09 4.91
C LEU A 80 4.82 17.79 5.78
N VAL A 81 4.57 16.52 6.11
CA VAL A 81 3.41 16.11 6.92
C VAL A 81 3.54 16.63 8.35
N PHE A 82 4.73 16.60 8.95
CA PHE A 82 4.94 17.11 10.30
C PHE A 82 4.80 18.64 10.36
N ALA A 83 5.30 19.35 9.36
CA ALA A 83 5.11 20.80 9.22
C ALA A 83 3.62 21.16 9.02
N ALA A 84 2.94 20.48 8.11
CA ALA A 84 1.53 20.72 7.79
C ALA A 84 0.56 20.40 8.94
N THR A 85 0.94 19.55 9.89
CA THR A 85 0.08 19.12 11.00
C THR A 85 0.51 19.67 12.36
N GLY A 86 1.53 20.53 12.39
CA GLY A 86 2.08 21.09 13.64
C GLY A 86 1.08 21.92 14.45
N TRP A 87 0.14 22.57 13.76
CA TRP A 87 -0.90 23.41 14.35
C TRP A 87 -2.04 22.62 15.03
N MET A 88 -2.16 21.33 14.77
CA MET A 88 -3.22 20.50 15.37
C MET A 88 -3.00 20.36 16.87
N LYS A 89 -3.99 20.79 17.68
CA LYS A 89 -3.90 20.77 19.15
C LYS A 89 -4.14 19.38 19.73
N ASP A 90 -5.10 18.64 19.16
CA ASP A 90 -5.39 17.28 19.59
C ASP A 90 -4.24 16.34 19.19
N LYS A 91 -3.57 15.78 20.19
CA LYS A 91 -2.38 14.95 20.01
C LYS A 91 -2.73 13.60 19.38
N ASP A 92 -3.86 13.00 19.73
CA ASP A 92 -4.25 11.68 19.26
C ASP A 92 -4.76 11.73 17.82
N LEU A 93 -5.55 12.74 17.50
CA LEU A 93 -5.96 13.00 16.13
C LEU A 93 -4.74 13.37 15.26
N ARG A 94 -3.83 14.20 15.74
CA ARG A 94 -2.62 14.60 15.02
C ARG A 94 -1.72 13.41 14.66
N LYS A 95 -1.45 12.49 15.60
CA LYS A 95 -0.64 11.29 15.30
C LYS A 95 -1.33 10.38 14.30
N THR A 96 -2.65 10.24 14.39
CA THR A 96 -3.48 9.47 13.46
C THR A 96 -3.44 10.05 12.04
N VAL A 97 -3.62 11.37 11.92
CA VAL A 97 -3.54 12.08 10.63
C VAL A 97 -2.13 11.94 10.02
N ARG A 98 -1.07 12.15 10.82
CA ARG A 98 0.31 11.97 10.36
C ARG A 98 0.56 10.57 9.80
N PHE A 99 0.17 9.55 10.53
CA PHE A 99 0.34 8.17 10.11
C PHE A 99 -0.47 7.86 8.84
N SER A 100 -1.70 8.35 8.76
CA SER A 100 -2.59 8.19 7.59
C SER A 100 -2.06 8.89 6.33
N LEU A 101 -1.43 10.05 6.48
CA LEU A 101 -0.83 10.77 5.36
C LEU A 101 0.48 10.14 4.88
N LEU A 102 1.23 9.48 5.74
CA LEU A 102 2.51 8.87 5.41
C LEU A 102 2.37 7.46 4.85
N PHE A 103 1.52 6.63 5.43
CA PHE A 103 1.47 5.21 5.11
C PHE A 103 0.18 4.78 4.41
N THR A 104 0.36 3.94 3.40
CA THR A 104 -0.69 3.53 2.47
C THR A 104 -0.97 2.04 2.51
N ASN A 105 -2.06 1.65 1.88
CA ASN A 105 -2.36 0.26 1.59
C ASN A 105 -1.58 -0.23 0.36
N PHE A 106 -0.24 -0.09 0.43
CA PHE A 106 0.67 -0.42 -0.66
C PHE A 106 0.70 -1.91 -1.01
N THR A 107 0.27 -2.77 -0.07
CA THR A 107 0.32 -4.23 -0.27
C THR A 107 -0.95 -4.75 -0.93
N PHE A 108 -2.14 -4.55 -0.32
CA PHE A 108 -3.37 -5.16 -0.85
C PHE A 108 -3.90 -4.41 -2.07
N VAL A 109 -3.95 -3.09 -2.03
CA VAL A 109 -4.40 -2.29 -3.17
C VAL A 109 -3.23 -2.00 -4.12
N GLY A 110 -2.09 -1.59 -3.57
CA GLY A 110 -0.94 -1.16 -4.37
C GLY A 110 -0.37 -2.26 -5.25
N PHE A 111 -0.15 -3.47 -4.72
CA PHE A 111 0.36 -4.59 -5.52
C PHE A 111 -0.62 -4.99 -6.63
N ALA A 112 -1.93 -5.01 -6.31
CA ALA A 112 -2.97 -5.30 -7.29
C ALA A 112 -2.94 -4.31 -8.46
N VAL A 113 -2.95 -3.02 -8.13
CA VAL A 113 -3.01 -1.93 -9.12
C VAL A 113 -1.73 -1.89 -9.96
N VAL A 114 -0.56 -1.90 -9.31
CA VAL A 114 0.71 -1.73 -10.03
C VAL A 114 1.01 -2.89 -10.96
N LYS A 115 0.69 -4.12 -10.55
CA LYS A 115 0.85 -5.28 -11.44
C LYS A 115 0.00 -5.16 -12.70
N GLU A 116 -1.25 -4.71 -12.56
CA GLU A 116 -2.17 -4.55 -13.69
C GLU A 116 -1.83 -3.35 -14.60
N VAL A 117 -1.36 -2.23 -14.01
CA VAL A 117 -1.10 -0.98 -14.76
C VAL A 117 0.30 -0.95 -15.35
N CYS A 118 1.30 -1.37 -14.58
CA CYS A 118 2.71 -1.22 -14.94
C CYS A 118 3.38 -2.54 -15.38
N GLY A 119 2.63 -3.65 -15.36
CA GLY A 119 3.15 -4.98 -15.71
C GLY A 119 4.21 -5.49 -14.75
N GLU A 120 4.93 -6.55 -15.14
CA GLU A 120 5.91 -7.21 -14.27
C GLU A 120 7.10 -6.31 -13.93
N THR A 121 7.62 -5.55 -14.91
CA THR A 121 8.76 -4.64 -14.70
C THR A 121 8.44 -3.51 -13.74
N GLY A 122 7.26 -2.88 -13.89
CA GLY A 122 6.83 -1.84 -12.97
C GLY A 122 6.51 -2.40 -11.59
N PHE A 123 5.96 -3.60 -11.51
CA PHE A 123 5.70 -4.29 -10.25
C PHE A 123 6.99 -4.63 -9.51
N PHE A 124 8.02 -5.13 -10.20
CA PHE A 124 9.38 -5.33 -9.65
C PHE A 124 9.92 -4.04 -9.02
N SER A 125 9.88 -2.94 -9.75
CA SER A 125 10.34 -1.64 -9.25
C SER A 125 9.56 -1.19 -8.02
N TYR A 126 8.24 -1.38 -8.02
CA TYR A 126 7.36 -1.04 -6.90
C TYR A 126 7.63 -1.89 -5.65
N VAL A 127 7.88 -3.19 -5.82
CA VAL A 127 8.20 -4.10 -4.72
C VAL A 127 9.49 -3.66 -4.03
N LEU A 128 10.54 -3.35 -4.80
CA LEU A 128 11.82 -2.87 -4.27
C LEU A 128 11.69 -1.49 -3.62
N PHE A 129 10.96 -0.56 -4.23
CA PHE A 129 10.68 0.75 -3.67
C PHE A 129 9.95 0.67 -2.33
N THR A 130 8.97 -0.22 -2.19
CA THR A 130 8.18 -0.36 -0.96
C THR A 130 8.89 -1.14 0.15
N LEU A 131 10.02 -1.78 -0.12
CA LEU A 131 10.75 -2.59 0.85
C LEU A 131 11.22 -1.79 2.09
N PRO A 132 11.97 -0.66 1.96
CA PRO A 132 12.35 0.14 3.12
C PRO A 132 11.15 0.81 3.80
N ILE A 133 10.12 1.18 3.03
CA ILE A 133 8.89 1.78 3.57
C ILE A 133 8.17 0.79 4.50
N ARG A 134 8.21 -0.50 4.21
CA ARG A 134 7.66 -1.56 5.06
C ARG A 134 8.33 -1.60 6.44
N ILE A 135 9.64 -1.39 6.50
CA ILE A 135 10.38 -1.28 7.78
C ILE A 135 9.85 -0.06 8.56
N MET A 136 9.76 1.08 7.88
CA MET A 136 9.25 2.32 8.48
C MET A 136 7.80 2.17 8.94
N PHE A 137 6.96 1.47 8.20
CA PHE A 137 5.56 1.22 8.52
C PHE A 137 5.40 0.42 9.80
N TYR A 138 6.04 -0.75 9.90
CA TYR A 138 5.91 -1.61 11.08
C TYR A 138 6.69 -1.08 12.29
N GLY A 139 7.90 -0.54 12.08
CA GLY A 139 8.71 0.04 13.15
C GLY A 139 8.19 1.39 13.62
N GLY A 140 7.77 2.24 12.68
CA GLY A 140 7.23 3.56 12.96
C GLY A 140 5.85 3.56 13.63
N ALA A 141 5.04 2.51 13.42
CA ALA A 141 3.71 2.44 13.99
C ALA A 141 3.71 2.55 15.53
N ALA A 142 4.59 1.84 16.22
CA ALA A 142 4.69 1.90 17.67
C ALA A 142 5.10 3.29 18.18
N VAL A 143 6.07 3.92 17.49
CA VAL A 143 6.60 5.24 17.88
C VAL A 143 5.61 6.35 17.54
N MET A 144 4.97 6.30 16.38
CA MET A 144 4.09 7.36 15.91
C MET A 144 2.69 7.32 16.51
N LEU A 145 2.14 6.14 16.74
CA LEU A 145 0.76 5.93 17.21
C LEU A 145 0.69 5.58 18.70
N GLY A 146 1.80 5.16 19.31
CA GLY A 146 1.87 4.82 20.72
C GLY A 146 1.72 6.01 21.65
N LYS A 147 1.55 5.72 22.96
CA LYS A 147 1.60 6.72 24.03
C LYS A 147 2.98 7.39 24.09
N ALA A 148 3.03 8.59 24.66
CA ALA A 148 4.29 9.29 24.85
C ALA A 148 5.30 8.41 25.62
N GLY A 149 6.51 8.27 25.06
CA GLY A 149 7.54 7.38 25.62
C GLY A 149 7.54 5.94 25.11
N THR A 150 6.57 5.53 24.28
CA THR A 150 6.61 4.22 23.63
C THR A 150 7.85 4.13 22.72
N ARG A 151 8.69 3.14 22.98
CA ARG A 151 9.90 2.88 22.18
C ARG A 151 9.63 1.81 21.13
N MET A 152 10.37 1.89 20.03
CA MET A 152 10.38 0.83 19.03
C MET A 152 11.02 -0.45 19.63
N ASP A 153 10.25 -1.52 19.69
CA ASP A 153 10.83 -2.85 19.94
C ASP A 153 11.48 -3.35 18.66
N VAL A 154 12.80 -3.30 18.63
CA VAL A 154 13.59 -3.70 17.46
C VAL A 154 13.34 -5.18 17.13
N LYS A 155 13.26 -6.06 18.12
CA LYS A 155 13.05 -7.50 17.93
C LYS A 155 11.67 -7.77 17.30
N GLU A 156 10.64 -7.12 17.81
CA GLU A 156 9.28 -7.22 17.25
C GLU A 156 9.21 -6.62 15.84
N THR A 157 9.87 -5.48 15.62
CA THR A 157 9.94 -4.83 14.31
C THR A 157 10.61 -5.72 13.28
N VAL A 158 11.77 -6.30 13.60
CA VAL A 158 12.47 -7.25 12.73
C VAL A 158 11.62 -8.48 12.45
N LYS A 159 10.94 -9.05 13.45
CA LYS A 159 10.04 -10.19 13.27
C LYS A 159 8.87 -9.87 12.34
N LYS A 160 8.30 -8.67 12.42
CA LYS A 160 7.21 -8.22 11.52
C LYS A 160 7.72 -7.87 10.14
N PHE A 161 8.92 -7.34 10.04
CA PHE A 161 9.58 -7.07 8.77
C PHE A 161 9.88 -8.37 8.02
N LEU A 162 10.44 -9.37 8.69
CA LEU A 162 10.69 -10.70 8.11
C LEU A 162 9.40 -11.52 7.92
N CYS A 163 8.36 -10.88 7.38
CA CYS A 163 7.14 -11.56 6.97
C CYS A 163 7.31 -12.25 5.60
N ALA A 164 6.41 -13.18 5.30
CA ALA A 164 6.50 -13.99 4.09
C ALA A 164 6.67 -13.17 2.78
N PRO A 165 6.00 -12.03 2.56
CA PRO A 165 6.24 -11.20 1.38
C PRO A 165 7.67 -10.63 1.30
N VAL A 166 8.28 -10.27 2.43
CA VAL A 166 9.67 -9.76 2.44
C VAL A 166 10.67 -10.88 2.15
N ILE A 167 10.48 -12.05 2.75
CA ILE A 167 11.29 -13.24 2.44
C ILE A 167 11.18 -13.56 0.95
N ALA A 168 9.97 -13.47 0.37
CA ALA A 168 9.73 -13.68 -1.05
C ALA A 168 10.49 -12.67 -1.93
N VAL A 169 10.66 -11.41 -1.50
CA VAL A 169 11.49 -10.42 -2.22
C VAL A 169 12.94 -10.89 -2.27
N PHE A 170 13.51 -11.33 -1.13
CA PHE A 170 14.91 -11.80 -1.10
C PHE A 170 15.10 -13.08 -1.91
N ILE A 171 14.15 -14.02 -1.84
CA ILE A 171 14.18 -15.23 -2.68
C ILE A 171 14.08 -14.85 -4.16
N GLY A 172 13.12 -14.04 -4.53
CA GLY A 172 12.92 -13.58 -5.90
C GLY A 172 14.13 -12.84 -6.46
N LEU A 173 14.70 -11.93 -5.66
CA LEU A 173 15.91 -11.19 -6.03
C LEU A 173 17.12 -12.10 -6.21
N ALA A 174 17.29 -13.11 -5.34
CA ALA A 174 18.34 -14.10 -5.48
C ALA A 174 18.17 -14.93 -6.75
N LEU A 175 16.96 -15.45 -7.02
CA LEU A 175 16.64 -16.18 -8.25
C LEU A 175 16.96 -15.34 -9.50
N TYR A 176 16.57 -14.07 -9.48
CA TYR A 176 16.83 -13.12 -10.56
C TYR A 176 18.33 -12.83 -10.75
N ALA A 177 19.03 -12.45 -9.68
CA ALA A 177 20.44 -12.07 -9.73
C ALA A 177 21.36 -13.23 -10.12
N PHE A 178 21.10 -14.43 -9.62
CA PHE A 178 21.86 -15.64 -9.95
C PHE A 178 21.36 -16.38 -11.18
N ARG A 179 20.31 -15.86 -11.85
CA ARG A 179 19.70 -16.46 -13.05
C ARG A 179 19.29 -17.91 -12.86
N ILE A 180 18.75 -18.25 -11.68
CA ILE A 180 18.36 -19.63 -11.35
C ILE A 180 17.03 -19.95 -12.03
N PRO A 181 17.00 -20.89 -13.00
CA PRO A 181 15.76 -21.27 -13.66
C PRO A 181 14.86 -22.10 -12.73
N LEU A 182 13.58 -21.74 -12.65
CA LEU A 182 12.60 -22.58 -11.96
C LEU A 182 12.00 -23.61 -12.94
N PRO A 183 11.78 -24.87 -12.50
CA PRO A 183 11.04 -25.84 -13.28
C PRO A 183 9.66 -25.29 -13.70
N ALA A 184 9.20 -25.60 -14.92
CA ALA A 184 7.96 -25.06 -15.47
C ALA A 184 6.74 -25.29 -14.56
N VAL A 185 6.64 -26.46 -13.94
CA VAL A 185 5.55 -26.79 -13.01
C VAL A 185 5.55 -25.87 -11.79
N VAL A 186 6.72 -25.65 -11.15
CA VAL A 186 6.86 -24.75 -10.00
C VAL A 186 6.49 -23.33 -10.39
N SER A 187 6.97 -22.89 -11.50
CA SER A 187 6.77 -21.62 -12.14
C SER A 187 5.29 -21.29 -12.35
N THR A 188 4.57 -22.20 -13.03
CA THR A 188 3.13 -22.05 -13.30
C THR A 188 2.30 -22.10 -12.01
N THR A 189 2.70 -22.94 -11.05
CA THR A 189 2.04 -23.02 -9.75
C THR A 189 2.16 -21.72 -8.96
N LEU A 190 3.38 -21.16 -8.89
CA LEU A 190 3.61 -19.86 -8.23
C LEU A 190 2.78 -18.72 -8.88
N GLU A 191 2.73 -18.70 -10.20
CA GLU A 191 1.95 -17.72 -10.95
C GLU A 191 0.44 -17.86 -10.69
N THR A 192 -0.08 -19.08 -10.76
CA THR A 192 -1.50 -19.37 -10.52
C THR A 192 -1.92 -18.96 -9.11
N ILE A 193 -1.15 -19.34 -8.09
CA ILE A 193 -1.42 -18.94 -6.69
C ILE A 193 -1.24 -17.43 -6.53
N GLY A 194 -0.19 -16.87 -7.11
CA GLY A 194 0.11 -15.43 -7.04
C GLY A 194 -1.01 -14.57 -7.63
N ASN A 195 -1.64 -15.01 -8.71
CA ASN A 195 -2.74 -14.30 -9.35
C ASN A 195 -4.01 -14.18 -8.47
N MET A 196 -4.12 -14.97 -7.41
CA MET A 196 -5.20 -14.84 -6.42
C MET A 196 -4.98 -13.62 -5.50
N ALA A 197 -3.75 -13.11 -5.35
CA ALA A 197 -3.42 -12.06 -4.39
C ALA A 197 -4.21 -10.76 -4.63
N SER A 198 -4.26 -10.31 -5.87
CA SER A 198 -4.94 -9.06 -6.26
C SER A 198 -6.46 -9.13 -6.05
N PRO A 199 -7.19 -10.13 -6.59
CA PRO A 199 -8.63 -10.26 -6.36
C PRO A 199 -8.99 -10.35 -4.88
N LEU A 200 -8.30 -11.22 -4.13
CA LEU A 200 -8.59 -11.43 -2.70
C LEU A 200 -8.26 -10.18 -1.86
N GLY A 201 -7.19 -9.47 -2.18
CA GLY A 201 -6.83 -8.22 -1.51
C GLY A 201 -7.87 -7.12 -1.73
N LEU A 202 -8.40 -6.99 -2.95
CA LEU A 202 -9.46 -6.01 -3.27
C LEU A 202 -10.81 -6.41 -2.67
N MET A 203 -11.16 -7.70 -2.67
CA MET A 203 -12.35 -8.19 -1.96
C MET A 203 -12.27 -7.93 -0.46
N LEU A 204 -11.09 -8.08 0.14
CA LEU A 204 -10.86 -7.71 1.54
C LEU A 204 -11.16 -6.22 1.79
N CYS A 205 -10.73 -5.32 0.90
CA CYS A 205 -11.06 -3.90 0.99
C CYS A 205 -12.57 -3.67 0.92
N GLY A 206 -13.28 -4.39 0.05
CA GLY A 206 -14.74 -4.34 -0.05
C GLY A 206 -15.44 -4.80 1.23
N ALA A 207 -14.97 -5.87 1.86
CA ALA A 207 -15.49 -6.35 3.14
C ALA A 207 -15.31 -5.31 4.26
N ILE A 208 -14.15 -4.65 4.34
CA ILE A 208 -13.90 -3.57 5.31
C ILE A 208 -14.86 -2.39 5.09
N ILE A 209 -15.13 -2.01 3.84
CA ILE A 209 -16.09 -0.94 3.51
C ILE A 209 -17.51 -1.35 3.95
N ALA A 210 -17.89 -2.63 3.80
CA ALA A 210 -19.21 -3.11 4.16
C ALA A 210 -19.53 -3.00 5.67
N ASP A 211 -18.53 -3.10 6.53
CA ASP A 211 -18.68 -3.00 7.98
C ASP A 211 -18.66 -1.54 8.50
N ALA A 212 -18.36 -0.58 7.64
CA ALA A 212 -18.16 0.80 8.04
C ALA A 212 -19.45 1.63 8.01
N ASP A 213 -19.56 2.58 8.95
CA ASP A 213 -20.57 3.65 8.89
C ASP A 213 -20.11 4.75 7.91
N LEU A 214 -20.51 4.57 6.63
CA LEU A 214 -20.16 5.50 5.55
C LEU A 214 -20.73 6.90 5.78
N ARG A 215 -21.91 7.02 6.43
CA ARG A 215 -22.55 8.33 6.68
C ARG A 215 -21.72 9.15 7.65
N SER A 216 -21.25 8.55 8.72
CA SER A 216 -20.37 9.19 9.70
C SER A 216 -18.99 9.49 9.10
N ALA A 217 -18.46 8.58 8.27
CA ALA A 217 -17.17 8.77 7.61
C ALA A 217 -17.15 10.04 6.73
N VAL A 218 -18.16 10.25 5.87
CA VAL A 218 -18.20 11.39 4.95
C VAL A 218 -18.63 12.71 5.59
N LYS A 219 -19.24 12.67 6.77
CA LYS A 219 -19.65 13.88 7.51
C LYS A 219 -18.50 14.51 8.32
N HIS A 220 -17.43 13.79 8.56
CA HIS A 220 -16.32 14.26 9.38
C HIS A 220 -15.33 15.09 8.53
N PRO A 221 -15.21 16.43 8.72
CA PRO A 221 -14.40 17.28 7.84
C PRO A 221 -12.93 16.86 7.77
N SER A 222 -12.34 16.41 8.89
CA SER A 222 -10.95 15.95 8.93
C SER A 222 -10.76 14.67 8.10
N VAL A 223 -11.77 13.80 8.00
CA VAL A 223 -11.71 12.58 7.19
C VAL A 223 -11.63 12.91 5.71
N LEU A 224 -12.49 13.83 5.24
CA LEU A 224 -12.48 14.26 3.85
C LEU A 224 -11.20 15.02 3.49
N LEU A 225 -10.73 15.91 4.37
CA LEU A 225 -9.48 16.64 4.15
C LEU A 225 -8.28 15.69 4.06
N VAL A 226 -8.14 14.77 5.00
CA VAL A 226 -7.03 13.78 4.98
C VAL A 226 -7.11 12.90 3.74
N THR A 227 -8.32 12.46 3.36
CA THR A 227 -8.55 11.66 2.16
C THR A 227 -8.16 12.42 0.88
N ALA A 228 -8.58 13.68 0.74
CA ALA A 228 -8.23 14.51 -0.40
C ALA A 228 -6.72 14.79 -0.46
N CYS A 229 -6.10 15.15 0.66
CA CYS A 229 -4.65 15.32 0.74
C CYS A 229 -3.92 14.03 0.33
N ARG A 230 -4.36 12.87 0.84
CA ARG A 230 -3.73 11.58 0.57
C ARG A 230 -3.84 11.16 -0.89
N LEU A 231 -5.01 11.32 -1.51
CA LEU A 231 -5.27 10.80 -2.84
C LEU A 231 -4.95 11.78 -3.98
N LEU A 232 -4.85 13.08 -3.69
CA LEU A 232 -4.63 14.11 -4.70
C LEU A 232 -3.35 14.91 -4.46
N VAL A 233 -3.19 15.52 -3.27
CA VAL A 233 -2.07 16.43 -3.00
C VAL A 233 -0.75 15.68 -2.91
N ILE A 234 -0.68 14.62 -2.11
CA ILE A 234 0.55 13.85 -1.90
C ILE A 234 1.07 13.21 -3.21
N PRO A 235 0.26 12.53 -4.04
CA PRO A 235 0.77 12.02 -5.31
C PRO A 235 1.18 13.12 -6.29
N ALA A 236 0.49 14.27 -6.32
CA ALA A 236 0.91 15.40 -7.13
C ALA A 236 2.30 15.93 -6.72
N LEU A 237 2.52 16.09 -5.41
CA LEU A 237 3.81 16.46 -4.86
C LEU A 237 4.90 15.42 -5.16
N ALA A 238 4.59 14.14 -5.06
CA ALA A 238 5.54 13.07 -5.36
C ALA A 238 5.98 13.08 -6.83
N VAL A 239 5.03 13.24 -7.77
CA VAL A 239 5.34 13.38 -9.20
C VAL A 239 6.22 14.61 -9.44
N LEU A 240 5.86 15.76 -8.85
CA LEU A 240 6.63 16.99 -9.00
C LEU A 240 8.06 16.82 -8.46
N LEU A 241 8.21 16.29 -7.26
CA LEU A 241 9.52 16.07 -6.62
C LEU A 241 10.40 15.11 -7.43
N PHE A 242 9.83 14.01 -7.93
CA PHE A 242 10.58 13.06 -8.75
C PHE A 242 10.99 13.65 -10.10
N ARG A 243 10.15 14.46 -10.73
CA ARG A 243 10.51 15.18 -11.95
C ARG A 243 11.63 16.20 -11.72
N LEU A 244 11.54 16.98 -10.64
CA LEU A 244 12.58 17.94 -10.26
C LEU A 244 13.92 17.26 -9.92
N ALA A 245 13.87 16.05 -9.36
CA ALA A 245 15.03 15.21 -9.09
C ALA A 245 15.58 14.49 -10.33
N GLY A 246 15.00 14.68 -11.51
CA GLY A 246 15.46 14.05 -12.75
C GLY A 246 15.26 12.52 -12.81
N VAL A 247 14.28 11.99 -12.04
CA VAL A 247 13.99 10.56 -12.03
C VAL A 247 13.39 10.13 -13.37
N LYS A 248 13.82 8.98 -13.88
CA LYS A 248 13.35 8.45 -15.17
C LYS A 248 11.82 8.22 -15.16
N PRO A 249 11.11 8.53 -16.26
CA PRO A 249 9.66 8.39 -16.36
C PRO A 249 9.12 7.01 -15.95
N GLU A 250 9.79 5.94 -16.35
CA GLU A 250 9.38 4.56 -16.06
C GLU A 250 9.39 4.27 -14.54
N ILE A 251 10.38 4.83 -13.83
CA ILE A 251 10.48 4.72 -12.37
C ILE A 251 9.38 5.55 -11.73
N ILE A 252 9.12 6.77 -12.21
CA ILE A 252 8.03 7.59 -11.69
C ILE A 252 6.69 6.88 -11.87
N ARG A 253 6.41 6.33 -13.06
CA ARG A 253 5.14 5.63 -13.35
C ARG A 253 4.86 4.48 -12.38
N SER A 254 5.86 3.72 -11.99
CA SER A 254 5.67 2.58 -11.07
C SER A 254 5.63 3.01 -9.60
N THR A 255 6.58 3.86 -9.16
CA THR A 255 6.74 4.20 -7.73
C THR A 255 5.72 5.21 -7.22
N MET A 256 5.23 6.09 -8.10
CA MET A 256 4.21 7.09 -7.76
C MET A 256 2.92 6.46 -7.23
N TYR A 257 2.57 5.26 -7.69
CA TYR A 257 1.38 4.58 -7.17
C TYR A 257 1.42 4.32 -5.67
N TYR A 258 2.60 4.25 -5.04
CA TYR A 258 2.68 4.23 -3.59
C TYR A 258 1.97 5.44 -2.98
N PHE A 259 2.21 6.61 -3.54
CA PHE A 259 1.64 7.88 -3.05
C PHE A 259 0.17 8.06 -3.42
N ALA A 260 -0.33 7.37 -4.44
CA ALA A 260 -1.74 7.42 -4.87
C ALA A 260 -2.63 6.36 -4.20
N MET A 261 -2.04 5.42 -3.42
CA MET A 261 -2.81 4.39 -2.73
C MET A 261 -3.58 4.96 -1.52
N PRO A 262 -4.72 4.35 -1.15
CA PRO A 262 -5.49 4.73 0.02
C PRO A 262 -4.69 4.51 1.31
N VAL A 263 -5.19 5.02 2.42
CA VAL A 263 -4.57 4.89 3.74
C VAL A 263 -4.44 3.43 4.16
N ALA A 264 -3.37 3.12 4.87
CA ALA A 264 -3.08 1.77 5.35
C ALA A 264 -4.23 1.22 6.22
N SER A 265 -4.82 0.09 5.80
CA SER A 265 -5.95 -0.55 6.49
C SER A 265 -5.64 -1.00 7.92
N LEU A 266 -4.36 -1.17 8.26
CA LEU A 266 -3.92 -1.55 9.61
C LEU A 266 -3.85 -0.37 10.59
N THR A 267 -4.07 0.88 10.16
CA THR A 267 -3.97 2.07 11.04
C THR A 267 -4.85 1.97 12.29
N PRO A 268 -6.16 1.61 12.22
CA PRO A 268 -6.98 1.45 13.42
C PRO A 268 -6.50 0.30 14.32
N THR A 269 -5.99 -0.78 13.73
CA THR A 269 -5.46 -1.93 14.46
C THR A 269 -4.18 -1.57 15.23
N PHE A 270 -3.32 -0.75 14.65
CA PHE A 270 -2.12 -0.25 15.34
C PHE A 270 -2.47 0.70 16.48
N LEU A 271 -3.48 1.56 16.31
CA LEU A 271 -3.98 2.40 17.42
C LEU A 271 -4.53 1.54 18.55
N LEU A 272 -5.35 0.52 18.26
CA LEU A 272 -5.83 -0.40 19.29
C LEU A 272 -4.69 -1.10 20.04
N ARG A 273 -3.61 -1.42 19.34
CA ARG A 273 -2.47 -2.12 19.95
C ARG A 273 -1.56 -1.22 20.78
N TYR A 274 -1.24 -0.03 20.28
CA TYR A 274 -0.21 0.83 20.85
C TYR A 274 -0.77 1.98 21.72
N ASP A 275 -2.04 2.33 21.52
CA ASP A 275 -2.78 3.27 22.34
C ASP A 275 -4.27 2.92 22.40
N PRO A 276 -4.66 1.91 23.22
CA PRO A 276 -6.04 1.46 23.32
C PRO A 276 -7.01 2.56 23.81
N GLU A 277 -6.51 3.54 24.55
CA GLU A 277 -7.31 4.63 25.14
C GLU A 277 -7.74 5.67 24.10
N ALA A 278 -7.03 5.78 22.97
CA ALA A 278 -7.35 6.70 21.88
C ALA A 278 -8.55 6.20 21.03
N ALA A 279 -9.70 5.94 21.65
CA ALA A 279 -10.86 5.33 21.00
C ALA A 279 -11.45 6.21 19.89
N GLU A 280 -11.55 7.52 20.10
CA GLU A 280 -12.05 8.47 19.12
C GLU A 280 -11.10 8.55 17.91
N ALA A 281 -9.80 8.70 18.13
CA ALA A 281 -8.80 8.72 17.06
C ALA A 281 -8.79 7.42 16.26
N ARG A 282 -9.02 6.26 16.90
CA ARG A 282 -9.18 4.97 16.23
C ARG A 282 -10.41 4.92 15.34
N THR A 283 -11.54 5.47 15.79
CA THR A 283 -12.77 5.58 14.99
C THR A 283 -12.54 6.46 13.76
N VAL A 284 -11.92 7.63 13.94
CA VAL A 284 -11.53 8.53 12.85
C VAL A 284 -10.56 7.85 11.88
N ALA A 285 -9.58 7.08 12.37
CA ALA A 285 -8.68 6.30 11.53
C ALA A 285 -9.45 5.29 10.66
N GLY A 286 -10.44 4.61 11.23
CA GLY A 286 -11.34 3.71 10.49
C GLY A 286 -12.09 4.45 9.38
N TYR A 287 -12.65 5.61 9.67
CA TYR A 287 -13.33 6.44 8.67
C TYR A 287 -12.39 6.91 7.55
N ILE A 288 -11.17 7.33 7.87
CA ILE A 288 -10.17 7.73 6.86
C ILE A 288 -9.80 6.55 5.96
N VAL A 289 -9.59 5.36 6.53
CA VAL A 289 -9.30 4.14 5.75
C VAL A 289 -10.43 3.85 4.76
N VAL A 290 -11.68 3.86 5.23
CA VAL A 290 -12.85 3.57 4.41
C VAL A 290 -13.05 4.62 3.32
N ALA A 291 -13.05 5.91 3.68
CA ALA A 291 -13.23 6.99 2.73
C ALA A 291 -12.13 6.98 1.66
N SER A 292 -10.85 6.86 2.07
CA SER A 292 -9.74 6.81 1.11
C SER A 292 -9.81 5.57 0.21
N THR A 293 -10.23 4.41 0.72
CA THR A 293 -10.39 3.19 -0.08
C THR A 293 -11.55 3.32 -1.07
N LEU A 294 -12.64 3.98 -0.68
CA LEU A 294 -13.77 4.24 -1.60
C LEU A 294 -13.38 5.19 -2.71
N PHE A 295 -12.77 6.34 -2.36
CA PHE A 295 -12.40 7.35 -3.35
C PHE A 295 -11.20 6.95 -4.21
N CYS A 296 -10.33 6.02 -3.77
CA CYS A 296 -9.20 5.58 -4.58
C CYS A 296 -9.62 4.89 -5.88
N VAL A 297 -10.83 4.31 -5.93
CA VAL A 297 -11.40 3.71 -7.16
C VAL A 297 -11.50 4.74 -8.28
N LEU A 298 -11.76 6.02 -7.95
CA LEU A 298 -11.83 7.11 -8.91
C LEU A 298 -10.46 7.77 -9.15
N THR A 299 -9.64 7.91 -8.09
CA THR A 299 -8.38 8.64 -8.19
C THR A 299 -7.25 7.81 -8.81
N ILE A 300 -7.25 6.49 -8.70
CA ILE A 300 -6.26 5.64 -9.37
C ILE A 300 -6.33 5.77 -10.90
N PRO A 301 -7.50 5.63 -11.55
CA PRO A 301 -7.64 5.88 -12.97
C PRO A 301 -7.26 7.29 -13.39
N LEU A 302 -7.65 8.30 -12.60
CA LEU A 302 -7.27 9.68 -12.83
C LEU A 302 -5.75 9.82 -12.90
N TRP A 303 -5.03 9.28 -11.91
CA TRP A 303 -3.57 9.32 -11.89
C TRP A 303 -2.95 8.53 -13.04
N THR A 304 -3.53 7.40 -13.44
CA THR A 304 -3.05 6.65 -14.61
C THR A 304 -3.12 7.52 -15.88
N ILE A 305 -4.26 8.20 -16.11
CA ILE A 305 -4.43 9.11 -17.25
C ILE A 305 -3.43 10.28 -17.17
N VAL A 306 -3.27 10.87 -15.98
CA VAL A 306 -2.33 11.99 -15.78
C VAL A 306 -0.89 11.56 -16.09
N LEU A 307 -0.47 10.40 -15.61
CA LEU A 307 0.88 9.88 -15.86
C LEU A 307 1.10 9.54 -17.35
N ASP A 308 0.10 8.95 -18.00
CA ASP A 308 0.18 8.67 -19.43
C ASP A 308 0.36 9.96 -20.23
N LYS A 309 -0.39 11.03 -19.92
CA LYS A 309 -0.25 12.33 -20.58
C LYS A 309 1.04 13.08 -20.24
N LEU A 310 1.62 12.84 -19.08
CA LEU A 310 2.86 13.53 -18.65
C LEU A 310 4.12 12.90 -19.22
N PHE A 311 4.03 11.61 -19.59
CA PHE A 311 5.21 10.80 -19.98
C PHE A 311 5.04 10.12 -21.36
N THR A 312 4.02 10.51 -22.13
CA THR A 312 3.93 10.27 -23.59
C THR A 312 4.56 11.44 -24.31
#